data_26d32265455b0a738687303e7e7b2ddb
#
_entry.id   26d32265455b0a738687303e7e7b2ddb
#
_cell.length_a   1.000
_cell.length_b   1.000
_cell.length_c   1.000
_cell.angle_alpha   90.00
_cell.angle_beta   90.00
_cell.angle_gamma   90.00
#
_symmetry.space_group_name_H-M   'P 1'
#
loop_
_entity.id
_entity.type
_entity.pdbx_description
1 polymer ?
#
loop_
_entity_poly.entity_id
_entity_poly.type
_entity_poly.pdbx_seq_one_letter_code
_entity_poly.pdbx_strand_id
1 'polypeptide(L)'
;VHAVREGARTAYKAVMKPKEGTILTVIRVIAEDISKNGSRIDDMQELFKMIISSGDAILKRTPDMLPVLKQAGVVDSGGMGLMVVLRGMYSALTGETIELEDGASASSVQPMPGEFVDDHEALDEITFGYCTEFIVSHPRPDLKDSEVVRLRKRLEKIGDCVLVISDLSVVKVHVHTNDPGKAMQY
;
A
#
# COMPACT_ATOMS: atom_id res chain seq x y z
N VAL A 1 -8.90 5.96 -17.36
CA VAL A 1 -9.44 6.71 -16.21
C VAL A 1 -10.19 5.79 -15.26
N HIS A 2 -11.23 5.06 -15.70
CA HIS A 2 -12.08 4.23 -14.84
C HIS A 2 -11.29 3.18 -14.06
N ALA A 3 -10.40 2.44 -14.70
CA ALA A 3 -9.60 1.39 -14.06
C ALA A 3 -8.76 1.90 -12.88
N VAL A 4 -8.09 3.05 -13.03
CA VAL A 4 -7.27 3.62 -11.95
C VAL A 4 -8.12 4.08 -10.78
N ARG A 5 -9.29 4.66 -11.04
CA ARG A 5 -10.25 5.06 -10.00
C ARG A 5 -10.76 3.85 -9.21
N GLU A 6 -11.13 2.77 -9.91
CA GLU A 6 -11.58 1.54 -9.26
C GLU A 6 -10.44 0.86 -8.49
N GLY A 7 -9.21 0.89 -9.01
CA GLY A 7 -8.02 0.43 -8.32
C GLY A 7 -7.78 1.16 -7.00
N ALA A 8 -7.84 2.49 -7.02
CA ALA A 8 -7.73 3.31 -5.81
C ALA A 8 -8.84 2.99 -4.81
N ARG A 9 -10.09 2.89 -5.27
CA ARG A 9 -11.24 2.53 -4.41
C ARG A 9 -11.07 1.15 -3.77
N THR A 10 -10.59 0.19 -4.53
CA THR A 10 -10.36 -1.19 -4.06
C THR A 10 -9.23 -1.21 -3.03
N ALA A 11 -8.13 -0.48 -3.25
CA ALA A 11 -7.03 -0.38 -2.31
C ALA A 11 -7.48 0.20 -0.95
N TYR A 12 -8.26 1.29 -0.96
CA TYR A 12 -8.81 1.86 0.28
C TYR A 12 -9.76 0.91 1.01
N LYS A 13 -10.55 0.12 0.29
CA LYS A 13 -11.45 -0.89 0.90
C LYS A 13 -10.69 -2.06 1.52
N ALA A 14 -9.52 -2.38 1.01
CA ALA A 14 -8.70 -3.47 1.53
C ALA A 14 -8.07 -3.14 2.89
N VAL A 15 -7.93 -1.86 3.23
CA VAL A 15 -7.26 -1.41 4.46
C VAL A 15 -8.29 -0.91 5.46
N MET A 16 -8.28 -1.45 6.68
CA MET A 16 -9.24 -1.08 7.74
C MET A 16 -9.05 0.35 8.25
N LYS A 17 -7.81 0.79 8.38
CA LYS A 17 -7.44 2.14 8.85
C LYS A 17 -6.50 2.77 7.84
N PRO A 18 -7.00 3.31 6.73
CA PRO A 18 -6.16 3.94 5.72
C PRO A 18 -5.46 5.16 6.33
N LYS A 19 -4.15 5.22 6.15
CA LYS A 19 -3.32 6.37 6.57
C LYS A 19 -2.92 7.19 5.36
N GLU A 20 -3.08 8.51 5.46
CA GLU A 20 -2.56 9.45 4.45
C GLU A 20 -1.03 9.54 4.52
N GLY A 21 -0.41 9.92 3.41
CA GLY A 21 1.05 9.91 3.27
C GLY A 21 1.63 8.55 2.91
N THR A 22 0.80 7.60 2.48
CA THR A 22 1.19 6.25 2.05
C THR A 22 0.89 6.02 0.57
N ILE A 23 1.21 4.82 0.07
CA ILE A 23 0.81 4.33 -1.26
C ILE A 23 -0.68 4.61 -1.57
N LEU A 24 -1.54 4.55 -0.55
CA LEU A 24 -2.97 4.85 -0.70
C LEU A 24 -3.20 6.30 -1.13
N THR A 25 -2.48 7.24 -0.53
CA THR A 25 -2.54 8.65 -0.93
C THR A 25 -2.06 8.83 -2.36
N VAL A 26 -0.96 8.17 -2.73
CA VAL A 26 -0.39 8.28 -4.08
C VAL A 26 -1.41 7.82 -5.13
N ILE A 27 -1.95 6.61 -4.99
CA ILE A 27 -2.93 6.11 -5.97
C ILE A 27 -4.23 6.91 -5.98
N ARG A 28 -4.69 7.43 -4.85
CA ARG A 28 -5.88 8.27 -4.75
C ARG A 28 -5.68 9.60 -5.52
N VAL A 29 -4.59 10.30 -5.27
CA VAL A 29 -4.31 11.59 -5.92
C VAL A 29 -4.14 11.41 -7.42
N ILE A 30 -3.44 10.37 -7.88
CA ILE A 30 -3.38 10.01 -9.29
C ILE A 30 -4.80 9.82 -9.86
N ALA A 31 -5.64 9.03 -9.19
CA ALA A 31 -7.00 8.74 -9.64
C ALA A 31 -7.89 10.01 -9.71
N GLU A 32 -7.74 10.91 -8.74
CA GLU A 32 -8.45 12.19 -8.72
C GLU A 32 -8.01 13.11 -9.87
N ASP A 33 -6.70 13.21 -10.12
CA ASP A 33 -6.14 14.07 -11.14
C ASP A 33 -6.54 13.59 -12.55
N ILE A 34 -6.37 12.32 -12.86
CA ILE A 34 -6.79 11.78 -14.16
C ILE A 34 -8.31 11.78 -14.33
N SER A 35 -9.09 11.76 -13.26
CA SER A 35 -10.55 11.90 -13.36
C SER A 35 -10.97 13.31 -13.74
N LYS A 36 -10.22 14.31 -13.32
CA LYS A 36 -10.47 15.73 -13.64
C LYS A 36 -9.93 16.11 -15.02
N ASN A 37 -8.72 15.67 -15.33
CA ASN A 37 -7.93 16.19 -16.44
C ASN A 37 -7.71 15.16 -17.56
N GLY A 38 -7.77 13.86 -17.24
CA GLY A 38 -7.41 12.77 -18.16
C GLY A 38 -8.54 12.32 -19.09
N SER A 39 -9.79 12.76 -18.88
CA SER A 39 -10.94 12.31 -19.69
C SER A 39 -10.92 12.81 -21.14
N ARG A 40 -10.07 13.77 -21.44
CA ARG A 40 -9.89 14.36 -22.80
C ARG A 40 -8.63 13.85 -23.49
N ILE A 41 -7.87 12.97 -22.83
CA ILE A 41 -6.63 12.41 -23.36
C ILE A 41 -6.96 11.08 -24.01
N ASP A 42 -6.83 11.00 -25.32
CA ASP A 42 -7.05 9.78 -26.11
C ASP A 42 -5.75 8.97 -26.28
N ASP A 43 -4.59 9.62 -26.11
CA ASP A 43 -3.29 8.97 -26.18
C ASP A 43 -2.89 8.35 -24.84
N MET A 44 -2.61 7.05 -24.86
CA MET A 44 -2.19 6.28 -23.67
C MET A 44 -0.84 6.76 -23.13
N GLN A 45 0.08 7.17 -23.99
CA GLN A 45 1.39 7.67 -23.55
C GLN A 45 1.25 9.00 -22.80
N GLU A 46 0.42 9.90 -23.31
CA GLU A 46 0.14 11.16 -22.62
C GLU A 46 -0.57 10.94 -21.28
N LEU A 47 -1.50 9.98 -21.23
CA LEU A 47 -2.17 9.62 -19.99
C LEU A 47 -1.17 9.08 -18.94
N PHE A 48 -0.23 8.22 -19.35
CA PHE A 48 0.81 7.71 -18.44
C PHE A 48 1.77 8.81 -17.98
N LYS A 49 2.14 9.75 -18.84
CA LYS A 49 2.94 10.92 -18.43
C LYS A 49 2.23 11.73 -17.34
N MET A 50 0.93 11.96 -17.48
CA MET A 50 0.13 12.64 -16.45
C MET A 50 0.11 11.83 -15.15
N ILE A 51 -0.14 10.51 -15.21
CA ILE A 51 -0.13 9.61 -14.05
C ILE A 51 1.20 9.70 -13.30
N ILE A 52 2.33 9.61 -14.03
CA ILE A 52 3.66 9.66 -13.44
C ILE A 52 3.93 11.03 -12.82
N SER A 53 3.63 12.11 -13.53
CA SER A 53 3.82 13.47 -13.03
C SER A 53 3.02 13.74 -11.75
N SER A 54 1.75 13.36 -11.74
CA SER A 54 0.87 13.49 -10.57
C SER A 54 1.36 12.65 -9.39
N GLY A 55 1.75 11.40 -9.67
CA GLY A 55 2.26 10.48 -8.65
C GLY A 55 3.57 10.95 -8.04
N ASP A 56 4.51 11.46 -8.84
CA ASP A 56 5.79 12.00 -8.34
C ASP A 56 5.59 13.25 -7.48
N ALA A 57 4.68 14.12 -7.88
CA ALA A 57 4.37 15.32 -7.12
C ALA A 57 3.83 15.00 -5.72
N ILE A 58 2.92 14.04 -5.62
CA ILE A 58 2.34 13.66 -4.32
C ILE A 58 3.30 12.79 -3.50
N LEU A 59 4.10 11.92 -4.14
CA LEU A 59 5.08 11.09 -3.45
C LEU A 59 6.09 11.94 -2.68
N LYS A 60 6.60 13.02 -3.28
CA LYS A 60 7.50 13.98 -2.64
C LYS A 60 6.90 14.64 -1.40
N ARG A 61 5.59 14.69 -1.28
CA ARG A 61 4.86 15.31 -0.17
C ARG A 61 4.45 14.33 0.93
N THR A 62 4.70 13.03 0.75
CA THR A 62 4.36 12.02 1.76
C THR A 62 5.02 12.28 3.13
N PRO A 63 6.26 12.82 3.23
CA PRO A 63 6.85 13.19 4.52
C PRO A 63 6.10 14.30 5.26
N ASP A 64 5.40 15.19 4.54
CA ASP A 64 4.60 16.25 5.17
C ASP A 64 3.30 15.72 5.81
N MET A 65 2.91 14.48 5.46
CA MET A 65 1.66 13.84 5.90
C MET A 65 1.90 12.81 7.01
N LEU A 66 3.09 12.22 7.07
CA LEU A 66 3.47 11.22 8.05
C LEU A 66 4.73 11.65 8.81
N PRO A 67 4.62 11.96 10.11
CA PRO A 67 5.75 12.41 10.92
C PRO A 67 6.95 11.47 10.89
N VAL A 68 6.73 10.15 10.89
CA VAL A 68 7.79 9.14 10.82
C VAL A 68 8.61 9.23 9.54
N LEU A 69 7.99 9.53 8.40
CA LEU A 69 8.70 9.75 7.13
C LEU A 69 9.51 11.04 7.14
N LYS A 70 8.94 12.08 7.76
CA LYS A 70 9.63 13.37 7.91
C LYS A 70 10.86 13.26 8.82
N GLN A 71 10.75 12.55 9.93
CA GLN A 71 11.88 12.28 10.84
C GLN A 71 12.98 11.46 10.15
N ALA A 72 12.58 10.46 9.36
CA ALA A 72 13.52 9.63 8.61
C ALA A 72 14.11 10.32 7.36
N GLY A 73 13.55 11.47 6.94
CA GLY A 73 13.97 12.17 5.73
C GLY A 73 13.72 11.42 4.43
N VAL A 74 12.69 10.54 4.41
CA VAL A 74 12.38 9.67 3.27
C VAL A 74 10.93 9.81 2.82
N VAL A 75 10.66 9.45 1.57
CA VAL A 75 9.30 9.32 1.04
C VAL A 75 8.72 7.95 1.38
N ASP A 76 7.41 7.78 1.23
CA ASP A 76 6.75 6.48 1.43
C ASP A 76 7.29 5.42 0.45
N SER A 77 7.83 4.33 0.99
CA SER A 77 8.43 3.25 0.19
C SER A 77 7.40 2.50 -0.67
N GLY A 78 6.19 2.33 -0.16
CA GLY A 78 5.08 1.72 -0.91
C GLY A 78 4.67 2.59 -2.10
N GLY A 79 4.56 3.90 -1.89
CA GLY A 79 4.30 4.86 -2.95
C GLY A 79 5.43 4.89 -3.98
N MET A 80 6.69 4.85 -3.54
CA MET A 80 7.84 4.74 -4.44
C MET A 80 7.75 3.48 -5.29
N GLY A 81 7.47 2.32 -4.69
CA GLY A 81 7.30 1.05 -5.41
C GLY A 81 6.18 1.12 -6.45
N LEU A 82 5.05 1.73 -6.13
CA LEU A 82 3.97 1.96 -7.10
C LEU A 82 4.46 2.79 -8.29
N MET A 83 5.23 3.86 -8.04
CA MET A 83 5.77 4.70 -9.12
C MET A 83 6.77 3.95 -10.00
N VAL A 84 7.59 3.05 -9.44
CA VAL A 84 8.49 2.18 -10.22
C VAL A 84 7.68 1.28 -11.16
N VAL A 85 6.60 0.67 -10.66
CA VAL A 85 5.71 -0.16 -11.50
C VAL A 85 5.08 0.66 -12.63
N LEU A 86 4.55 1.85 -12.33
CA LEU A 86 3.92 2.71 -13.33
C LEU A 86 4.90 3.19 -14.40
N ARG A 87 6.13 3.51 -14.01
CA ARG A 87 7.21 3.83 -14.97
C ARG A 87 7.58 2.62 -15.82
N GLY A 88 7.65 1.40 -15.23
CA GLY A 88 7.87 0.17 -15.97
C GLY A 88 6.80 -0.09 -17.04
N MET A 89 5.53 0.15 -16.68
CA MET A 89 4.41 0.06 -17.64
C MET A 89 4.54 1.10 -18.77
N TYR A 90 4.92 2.32 -18.45
CA TYR A 90 5.16 3.38 -19.44
C TYR A 90 6.31 3.03 -20.40
N SER A 91 7.44 2.55 -19.87
CA SER A 91 8.58 2.09 -20.65
C SER A 91 8.18 0.96 -21.62
N ALA A 92 7.42 -0.03 -21.14
CA ALA A 92 6.93 -1.09 -22.00
C ALA A 92 5.99 -0.58 -23.11
N LEU A 93 5.20 0.48 -22.82
CA LEU A 93 4.30 1.10 -23.79
C LEU A 93 5.05 1.90 -24.86
N THR A 94 6.14 2.58 -24.52
CA THR A 94 6.91 3.44 -25.43
C THR A 94 8.06 2.69 -26.13
N GLY A 95 8.48 1.55 -25.59
CA GLY A 95 9.71 0.86 -26.00
C GLY A 95 10.99 1.56 -25.55
N GLU A 96 10.89 2.60 -24.73
CA GLU A 96 12.03 3.29 -24.13
C GLU A 96 12.54 2.49 -22.94
N THR A 97 13.85 2.29 -22.83
CA THR A 97 14.46 1.68 -21.64
C THR A 97 14.43 2.69 -20.51
N ILE A 98 13.92 2.31 -19.33
CA ILE A 98 14.08 3.13 -18.14
C ILE A 98 15.55 3.07 -17.76
N GLU A 99 16.26 4.17 -17.90
CA GLU A 99 17.45 4.37 -17.09
C GLU A 99 16.94 4.56 -15.65
N LEU A 100 17.04 3.51 -14.85
CA LEU A 100 16.93 3.67 -13.41
C LEU A 100 18.11 4.58 -13.07
N GLU A 101 17.83 5.83 -12.73
CA GLU A 101 18.84 6.65 -12.10
C GLU A 101 19.37 5.82 -10.93
N ASP A 102 20.67 5.47 -10.98
CA ASP A 102 21.38 4.72 -9.95
C ASP A 102 21.42 5.46 -8.57
N GLY A 103 20.54 6.40 -8.37
CA GLY A 103 20.28 7.07 -7.11
C GLY A 103 19.63 6.20 -6.05
N ALA A 104 19.17 4.99 -6.42
CA ALA A 104 18.82 3.93 -5.47
C ALA A 104 20.01 2.97 -5.22
N SER A 105 21.23 3.44 -5.47
CA SER A 105 22.36 2.85 -4.77
C SER A 105 21.96 2.85 -3.30
N ALA A 106 21.93 1.68 -2.69
CA ALA A 106 21.92 1.50 -1.25
C ALA A 106 23.22 2.14 -0.70
N SER A 107 23.41 3.41 -1.00
CA SER A 107 24.38 4.26 -0.35
C SER A 107 23.96 4.29 1.09
N SER A 108 24.55 3.31 1.81
CA SER A 108 24.83 3.47 3.23
C SER A 108 23.85 4.46 3.86
N VAL A 109 22.69 3.97 4.28
CA VAL A 109 22.06 4.52 5.46
C VAL A 109 23.12 4.31 6.52
N GLN A 110 24.07 5.24 6.60
CA GLN A 110 24.86 5.37 7.82
C GLN A 110 23.78 5.63 8.88
N PRO A 111 23.70 4.78 9.91
CA PRO A 111 22.90 5.14 11.06
C PRO A 111 23.48 6.49 11.49
N MET A 112 22.73 7.56 11.30
CA MET A 112 23.08 8.80 11.94
C MET A 112 23.19 8.47 13.44
N PRO A 113 24.31 8.80 14.09
CA PRO A 113 24.38 8.77 15.53
C PRO A 113 23.56 9.97 16.03
N GLY A 114 22.28 9.82 15.99
CA GLY A 114 21.31 10.67 16.62
C GLY A 114 20.54 9.76 17.53
N GLU A 115 20.57 10.05 18.81
CA GLU A 115 19.69 9.46 19.79
C GLU A 115 18.36 9.16 19.12
N PHE A 116 17.98 7.89 19.09
CA PHE A 116 16.58 7.52 18.96
C PHE A 116 15.92 8.26 20.12
N VAL A 117 15.41 9.45 19.86
CA VAL A 117 14.45 10.06 20.74
C VAL A 117 13.30 9.10 20.71
N ASP A 118 13.23 8.34 21.75
CA ASP A 118 12.17 7.37 22.04
C ASP A 118 10.91 8.24 22.24
N ASP A 119 10.33 8.63 21.10
CA ASP A 119 9.10 9.40 21.08
C ASP A 119 7.96 8.41 21.34
N HIS A 120 7.94 7.92 22.59
CA HIS A 120 6.87 7.06 23.11
C HIS A 120 5.47 7.69 23.00
N GLU A 121 5.37 8.97 22.63
CA GLU A 121 4.08 9.64 22.42
C GLU A 121 3.47 9.37 21.04
N ALA A 122 4.21 8.78 20.08
CA ALA A 122 3.70 8.48 18.73
C ALA A 122 3.43 6.98 18.50
N LEU A 123 3.77 6.11 19.42
CA LEU A 123 3.34 4.72 19.40
C LEU A 123 1.95 4.67 20.04
N ASP A 124 0.90 4.57 19.22
CA ASP A 124 -0.38 4.04 19.70
C ASP A 124 -0.08 2.85 20.60
N GLU A 125 -0.57 2.82 21.82
CA GLU A 125 -0.33 1.77 22.79
C GLU A 125 -0.52 0.41 22.12
N ILE A 126 0.56 -0.40 22.06
CA ILE A 126 0.52 -1.70 21.39
C ILE A 126 -0.43 -2.60 22.18
N THR A 127 -1.67 -2.70 21.75
CA THR A 127 -2.69 -3.52 22.37
C THR A 127 -2.52 -5.00 22.05
N PHE A 128 -2.06 -5.31 20.83
CA PHE A 128 -1.89 -6.68 20.34
C PHE A 128 -0.42 -6.93 19.97
N GLY A 129 0.25 -7.80 20.73
CA GLY A 129 1.69 -7.97 20.67
C GLY A 129 2.21 -8.82 19.53
N TYR A 130 1.36 -9.61 18.85
CA TYR A 130 1.79 -10.55 17.81
C TYR A 130 1.25 -10.13 16.43
N CYS A 131 2.17 -9.84 15.50
CA CYS A 131 1.85 -9.75 14.09
C CYS A 131 1.74 -11.19 13.55
N THR A 132 0.54 -11.59 13.17
CA THR A 132 0.24 -12.96 12.74
C THR A 132 -0.19 -12.95 11.28
N GLU A 133 0.57 -13.67 10.45
CA GLU A 133 0.26 -13.81 9.02
C GLU A 133 0.31 -15.29 8.63
N PHE A 134 -0.68 -15.71 7.84
CA PHE A 134 -0.71 -17.06 7.25
C PHE A 134 -1.44 -17.08 5.92
N ILE A 135 -1.13 -18.10 5.12
CA ILE A 135 -1.73 -18.31 3.80
C ILE A 135 -2.37 -19.69 3.80
N VAL A 136 -3.67 -19.74 3.52
CA VAL A 136 -4.38 -20.98 3.22
C VAL A 136 -4.25 -21.23 1.73
N SER A 137 -3.44 -22.23 1.37
CA SER A 137 -3.30 -22.69 -0.02
C SER A 137 -4.41 -23.67 -0.37
N HIS A 138 -4.89 -23.61 -1.60
CA HIS A 138 -5.92 -24.51 -2.11
C HIS A 138 -7.20 -24.49 -1.24
N PRO A 139 -7.84 -23.32 -1.07
CA PRO A 139 -9.12 -23.27 -0.40
C PRO A 139 -10.12 -24.17 -1.17
N ARG A 140 -11.13 -24.68 -0.46
CA ARG A 140 -12.17 -25.48 -1.14
C ARG A 140 -12.81 -24.70 -2.29
N PRO A 141 -13.15 -25.37 -3.42
CA PRO A 141 -13.63 -24.68 -4.62
C PRO A 141 -14.97 -23.94 -4.45
N ASP A 142 -15.74 -24.29 -3.43
CA ASP A 142 -17.04 -23.70 -3.12
C ASP A 142 -16.97 -22.60 -2.04
N LEU A 143 -15.77 -22.11 -1.71
CA LEU A 143 -15.58 -21.02 -0.76
C LEU A 143 -16.34 -19.77 -1.22
N LYS A 144 -17.24 -19.30 -0.36
CA LYS A 144 -18.07 -18.11 -0.63
C LYS A 144 -17.47 -16.86 -0.02
N ASP A 145 -17.65 -15.74 -0.67
CA ASP A 145 -17.23 -14.41 -0.15
C ASP A 145 -17.81 -14.14 1.25
N SER A 146 -19.03 -14.64 1.52
CA SER A 146 -19.64 -14.52 2.84
C SER A 146 -18.87 -15.24 3.96
N GLU A 147 -18.11 -16.29 3.64
CA GLU A 147 -17.29 -17.02 4.60
C GLU A 147 -15.99 -16.27 4.86
N VAL A 148 -15.39 -15.67 3.83
CA VAL A 148 -14.24 -14.77 3.95
C VAL A 148 -14.60 -13.56 4.83
N VAL A 149 -15.76 -12.95 4.59
CA VAL A 149 -16.28 -11.86 5.43
C VAL A 149 -16.50 -12.32 6.87
N ARG A 150 -17.01 -13.55 7.07
CA ARG A 150 -17.21 -14.13 8.42
C ARG A 150 -15.89 -14.36 9.14
N LEU A 151 -14.87 -14.87 8.43
CA LEU A 151 -13.51 -15.01 8.98
C LEU A 151 -12.97 -13.66 9.44
N ARG A 152 -13.03 -12.65 8.58
CA ARG A 152 -12.62 -11.28 8.92
C ARG A 152 -13.29 -10.80 10.21
N LYS A 153 -14.62 -10.89 10.30
CA LYS A 153 -15.38 -10.47 11.49
C LYS A 153 -15.04 -11.25 12.77
N ARG A 154 -14.56 -12.49 12.66
CA ARG A 154 -14.06 -13.26 13.82
C ARG A 154 -12.71 -12.75 14.27
N LEU A 155 -11.81 -12.48 13.33
CA LEU A 155 -10.47 -11.95 13.60
C LEU A 155 -10.53 -10.53 14.20
N GLU A 156 -11.45 -9.69 13.73
CA GLU A 156 -11.70 -8.35 14.30
C GLU A 156 -12.10 -8.36 15.79
N LYS A 157 -12.60 -9.49 16.30
CA LYS A 157 -12.94 -9.65 17.72
C LYS A 157 -11.74 -9.97 18.62
N ILE A 158 -10.65 -10.46 18.03
CA ILE A 158 -9.48 -10.91 18.78
C ILE A 158 -8.21 -10.14 18.43
N GLY A 159 -8.31 -9.13 17.54
CA GLY A 159 -7.16 -8.38 17.10
C GLY A 159 -7.53 -7.14 16.28
N ASP A 160 -6.51 -6.41 15.88
CA ASP A 160 -6.60 -5.28 14.96
C ASP A 160 -5.76 -5.50 13.68
N CYS A 161 -5.64 -4.48 12.83
CA CYS A 161 -4.93 -4.54 11.54
C CYS A 161 -5.33 -5.75 10.67
N VAL A 162 -6.61 -6.17 10.78
CA VAL A 162 -7.09 -7.37 10.10
C VAL A 162 -7.16 -7.16 8.60
N LEU A 163 -6.45 -8.00 7.85
CA LEU A 163 -6.51 -8.09 6.40
C LEU A 163 -6.82 -9.54 6.02
N VAL A 164 -7.92 -9.75 5.30
CA VAL A 164 -8.27 -11.05 4.72
C VAL A 164 -8.53 -10.85 3.24
N ILE A 165 -7.65 -11.41 2.42
CA ILE A 165 -7.72 -11.36 0.96
C ILE A 165 -7.93 -12.78 0.46
N SER A 166 -8.89 -12.98 -0.42
CA SER A 166 -9.18 -14.26 -1.05
C SER A 166 -9.19 -14.12 -2.56
N ASP A 167 -8.54 -15.05 -3.23
CA ASP A 167 -8.70 -15.31 -4.65
C ASP A 167 -9.02 -16.79 -4.90
N LEU A 168 -8.99 -17.23 -6.16
CA LEU A 168 -9.34 -18.62 -6.53
C LEU A 168 -8.34 -19.67 -6.01
N SER A 169 -7.15 -19.27 -5.59
CA SER A 169 -6.04 -20.16 -5.26
C SER A 169 -5.57 -20.07 -3.80
N VAL A 170 -5.79 -18.92 -3.17
CA VAL A 170 -5.29 -18.66 -1.81
C VAL A 170 -6.25 -17.78 -1.00
N VAL A 171 -6.20 -17.95 0.34
CA VAL A 171 -6.70 -16.95 1.29
C VAL A 171 -5.53 -16.48 2.13
N LYS A 172 -5.17 -15.20 2.00
CA LYS A 172 -4.15 -14.57 2.82
C LYS A 172 -4.80 -13.86 4.01
N VAL A 173 -4.28 -14.13 5.20
CA VAL A 173 -4.71 -13.54 6.46
C VAL A 173 -3.55 -12.81 7.12
N HIS A 174 -3.83 -11.59 7.59
CA HIS A 174 -2.94 -10.83 8.46
C HIS A 174 -3.78 -10.26 9.61
N VAL A 175 -3.28 -10.34 10.84
CA VAL A 175 -3.92 -9.81 12.04
C VAL A 175 -2.90 -9.54 13.14
N HIS A 176 -3.00 -8.42 13.84
CA HIS A 176 -2.32 -8.23 15.12
C HIS A 176 -3.21 -8.77 16.24
N THR A 177 -2.72 -9.74 17.01
CA THR A 177 -3.51 -10.40 18.06
C THR A 177 -2.63 -10.85 19.22
N ASN A 178 -3.24 -11.04 20.38
CA ASN A 178 -2.57 -11.69 21.52
C ASN A 178 -2.78 -13.23 21.55
N ASP A 179 -3.59 -13.74 20.60
CA ASP A 179 -3.92 -15.18 20.52
C ASP A 179 -3.79 -15.70 19.07
N PRO A 180 -2.53 -15.86 18.56
CA PRO A 180 -2.27 -16.36 17.21
C PRO A 180 -2.87 -17.75 16.94
N GLY A 181 -2.86 -18.61 17.98
CA GLY A 181 -3.44 -19.96 17.87
C GLY A 181 -4.94 -19.93 17.56
N LYS A 182 -5.68 -19.01 18.17
CA LYS A 182 -7.10 -18.84 17.93
C LYS A 182 -7.39 -18.25 16.55
N ALA A 183 -6.53 -17.36 16.05
CA ALA A 183 -6.64 -16.85 14.69
C ALA A 183 -6.58 -17.98 13.65
N MET A 184 -5.69 -18.96 13.86
CA MET A 184 -5.56 -20.13 12.97
C MET A 184 -6.69 -21.17 13.11
N GLN A 185 -7.43 -21.16 14.23
CA GLN A 185 -8.56 -22.07 14.45
C GLN A 185 -9.84 -21.61 13.74
N TYR A 186 -9.94 -20.36 13.33
CA TYR A 186 -11.13 -19.81 12.67
C TYR A 186 -11.22 -20.15 11.21
#